data_fffb5d78567bfac56e36ce57382c2359
#
_entry.id   fffb5d78567bfac56e36ce57382c2359
#
_cell.length_a   1.000
_cell.length_b   1.000
_cell.length_c   1.000
_cell.angle_alpha   90.00
_cell.angle_beta   90.00
_cell.angle_gamma   90.00
#
_symmetry.space_group_name_H-M   'P 1'
#
loop_
_entity.id
_entity.type
_entity.pdbx_description
1 polymer ?
#
loop_
_entity_poly.entity_id
_entity_poly.type
_entity_poly.pdbx_seq_one_letter_code
_entity_poly.pdbx_strand_id
1 'polypeptide(L)'
;MITKKREMAEWILDFFRRANVDAGQVVMMRNVQNKLYELNPKERDMFVPVANELIKNGYFTYEEGTLQVLRLTEKGRDYIYNPNVELDCCYEEQKLTPTQSQYLSNWHNSFVNWVNGVLGTIEFLSIQPVATDEDRQALSLCKSFLNGYEVSAVEESLSKGTVTSDVLDMIERLNKRLVDTIVEHIKTDALVKEFLRRLCYLRIEADKESEKARLGALKIKLN
;
A
#
# COMPACT_ATOMS: atom_id res chain seq x y z
N MET A 1 13.41 -11.21 26.11
CA MET A 1 11.96 -11.42 25.80
C MET A 1 11.66 -10.69 24.50
N ILE A 2 11.19 -11.42 23.48
CA ILE A 2 10.84 -10.87 22.17
C ILE A 2 9.40 -10.36 22.22
N THR A 3 9.22 -9.06 22.04
CA THR A 3 7.90 -8.43 22.15
C THR A 3 7.42 -7.80 20.84
N LYS A 4 8.32 -7.66 19.86
CA LYS A 4 8.10 -6.98 18.59
C LYS A 4 8.45 -7.85 17.40
N LYS A 5 7.75 -7.66 16.28
CA LYS A 5 8.02 -8.34 15.01
C LYS A 5 9.48 -8.16 14.58
N ARG A 6 10.01 -6.94 14.71
CA ARG A 6 11.40 -6.64 14.35
C ARG A 6 12.40 -7.41 15.20
N GLU A 7 12.16 -7.54 16.50
CA GLU A 7 13.00 -8.35 17.41
C GLU A 7 12.96 -9.84 17.01
N MET A 8 11.80 -10.35 16.57
CA MET A 8 11.69 -11.71 16.04
C MET A 8 12.43 -11.87 14.72
N ALA A 9 12.33 -10.89 13.82
CA ALA A 9 13.08 -10.91 12.55
C ALA A 9 14.59 -10.91 12.79
N GLU A 10 15.08 -10.07 13.68
CA GLU A 10 16.48 -10.05 14.12
C GLU A 10 16.90 -11.40 14.71
N TRP A 11 16.06 -12.00 15.55
CA TRP A 11 16.33 -13.32 16.13
C TRP A 11 16.46 -14.42 15.05
N ILE A 12 15.58 -14.40 14.04
CA ILE A 12 15.64 -15.33 12.90
C ILE A 12 16.93 -15.11 12.10
N LEU A 13 17.25 -13.89 11.74
CA LEU A 13 18.42 -13.54 10.94
C LEU A 13 19.74 -13.78 11.72
N ASP A 14 19.74 -13.54 13.03
CA ASP A 14 20.87 -13.84 13.90
C ASP A 14 21.15 -15.34 14.01
N PHE A 15 20.12 -16.18 13.86
CA PHE A 15 20.30 -17.64 13.78
C PHE A 15 21.17 -18.01 12.57
N PHE A 16 20.94 -17.41 11.40
CA PHE A 16 21.77 -17.62 10.21
C PHE A 16 23.20 -17.08 10.42
N ARG A 17 23.33 -15.92 11.04
CA ARG A 17 24.64 -15.33 11.39
C ARG A 17 25.45 -16.25 12.28
N ARG A 18 24.87 -16.78 13.36
CA ARG A 18 25.54 -17.72 14.28
C ARG A 18 25.88 -19.05 13.63
N ALA A 19 25.09 -19.49 12.67
CA ALA A 19 25.39 -20.69 11.89
C ALA A 19 26.44 -20.44 10.79
N ASN A 20 26.91 -19.20 10.66
CA ASN A 20 27.89 -18.76 9.63
C ASN A 20 27.49 -19.15 8.21
N VAL A 21 26.20 -18.92 7.88
CA VAL A 21 25.60 -19.30 6.59
C VAL A 21 25.87 -18.22 5.55
N ASP A 22 26.35 -18.61 4.39
CA ASP A 22 26.55 -17.70 3.24
C ASP A 22 25.34 -17.77 2.28
N ALA A 23 25.28 -16.82 1.32
CA ALA A 23 24.24 -16.80 0.31
C ALA A 23 24.17 -18.12 -0.49
N GLY A 24 22.96 -18.57 -0.75
CA GLY A 24 22.71 -19.86 -1.40
C GLY A 24 22.80 -21.09 -0.49
N GLN A 25 23.36 -20.95 0.71
CA GLN A 25 23.39 -22.03 1.69
C GLN A 25 22.05 -22.16 2.43
N VAL A 26 21.86 -23.32 3.04
CA VAL A 26 20.58 -23.68 3.66
C VAL A 26 20.70 -23.98 5.15
N VAL A 27 19.66 -23.67 5.88
CA VAL A 27 19.42 -24.13 7.25
C VAL A 27 18.21 -25.04 7.27
N MET A 28 18.36 -26.20 7.91
CA MET A 28 17.23 -27.13 8.08
C MET A 28 16.20 -26.53 9.02
N MET A 29 14.93 -26.57 8.64
CA MET A 29 13.81 -26.05 9.44
C MET A 29 13.76 -26.70 10.84
N ARG A 30 14.14 -27.97 10.95
CA ARG A 30 14.25 -28.68 12.23
C ARG A 30 15.21 -27.96 13.21
N ASN A 31 16.31 -27.40 12.72
CA ASN A 31 17.28 -26.71 13.59
C ASN A 31 16.69 -25.40 14.12
N VAL A 32 15.93 -24.69 13.28
CA VAL A 32 15.20 -23.48 13.68
C VAL A 32 14.10 -23.83 14.69
N GLN A 33 13.33 -24.92 14.44
CA GLN A 33 12.29 -25.38 15.35
C GLN A 33 12.84 -25.74 16.73
N ASN A 34 14.00 -26.42 16.79
CA ASN A 34 14.65 -26.73 18.07
C ASN A 34 14.96 -25.47 18.89
N LYS A 35 15.38 -24.39 18.23
CA LYS A 35 15.61 -23.11 18.89
C LYS A 35 14.32 -22.38 19.27
N LEU A 36 13.25 -22.54 18.48
CA LEU A 36 11.94 -22.01 18.83
C LEU A 36 11.39 -22.56 20.15
N TYR A 37 11.72 -23.79 20.52
CA TYR A 37 11.29 -24.38 21.80
C TYR A 37 11.91 -23.67 23.01
N GLU A 38 12.99 -22.92 22.84
CA GLU A 38 13.60 -22.10 23.90
C GLU A 38 12.80 -20.83 24.19
N LEU A 39 11.91 -20.42 23.25
CA LEU A 39 11.05 -19.25 23.36
C LEU A 39 9.74 -19.57 24.08
N ASN A 40 9.14 -18.54 24.70
CA ASN A 40 7.82 -18.69 25.29
C ASN A 40 6.70 -18.79 24.22
N PRO A 41 5.48 -19.28 24.56
CA PRO A 41 4.42 -19.45 23.56
C PRO A 41 4.09 -18.22 22.74
N LYS A 42 4.02 -17.02 23.36
CA LYS A 42 3.72 -15.77 22.65
C LYS A 42 4.82 -15.36 21.65
N GLU A 43 6.07 -15.62 22.01
CA GLU A 43 7.21 -15.38 21.10
C GLU A 43 7.16 -16.36 19.93
N ARG A 44 6.83 -17.63 20.16
CA ARG A 44 6.68 -18.66 19.11
C ARG A 44 5.58 -18.32 18.11
N ASP A 45 4.46 -17.77 18.59
CA ASP A 45 3.34 -17.38 17.73
C ASP A 45 3.73 -16.29 16.71
N MET A 46 4.73 -15.46 17.03
CA MET A 46 5.24 -14.43 16.11
C MET A 46 6.15 -14.98 15.00
N PHE A 47 6.70 -16.17 15.17
CA PHE A 47 7.70 -16.72 14.24
C PHE A 47 7.16 -16.87 12.81
N VAL A 48 6.04 -17.57 12.63
CA VAL A 48 5.49 -17.87 11.29
C VAL A 48 5.12 -16.60 10.53
N PRO A 49 4.36 -15.64 11.09
CA PRO A 49 4.08 -14.37 10.42
C PRO A 49 5.35 -13.62 10.00
N VAL A 50 6.34 -13.53 10.89
CA VAL A 50 7.59 -12.80 10.62
C VAL A 50 8.46 -13.52 9.60
N ALA A 51 8.58 -14.85 9.68
CA ALA A 51 9.31 -15.64 8.69
C ALA A 51 8.72 -15.47 7.29
N ASN A 52 7.39 -15.51 7.17
CA ASN A 52 6.70 -15.27 5.89
C ASN A 52 6.97 -13.86 5.35
N GLU A 53 7.01 -12.86 6.22
CA GLU A 53 7.32 -11.49 5.84
C GLU A 53 8.77 -11.37 5.34
N LEU A 54 9.73 -12.00 6.00
CA LEU A 54 11.13 -12.06 5.56
C LEU A 54 11.29 -12.81 4.21
N ILE A 55 10.54 -13.90 3.99
CA ILE A 55 10.52 -14.61 2.71
C ILE A 55 9.96 -13.71 1.61
N LYS A 56 8.82 -13.05 1.85
CA LYS A 56 8.18 -12.14 0.90
C LYS A 56 9.11 -10.99 0.50
N ASN A 57 9.91 -10.49 1.44
CA ASN A 57 10.87 -9.42 1.20
C ASN A 57 12.26 -9.92 0.73
N GLY A 58 12.39 -11.21 0.48
CA GLY A 58 13.55 -11.80 -0.20
C GLY A 58 14.81 -11.93 0.65
N TYR A 59 14.71 -12.03 1.98
CA TYR A 59 15.85 -12.31 2.86
C TYR A 59 16.26 -13.78 2.84
N PHE A 60 15.29 -14.67 2.71
CA PHE A 60 15.52 -16.09 2.46
C PHE A 60 14.35 -16.69 1.67
N THR A 61 14.55 -17.89 1.12
CA THR A 61 13.51 -18.68 0.47
C THR A 61 13.22 -19.93 1.28
N TYR A 62 11.96 -20.38 1.24
CA TYR A 62 11.56 -21.67 1.83
C TYR A 62 11.44 -22.70 0.72
N GLU A 63 12.08 -23.85 0.93
CA GLU A 63 12.02 -24.98 0.02
C GLU A 63 11.40 -26.17 0.75
N GLU A 64 10.31 -26.67 0.18
CA GLU A 64 9.59 -27.85 0.68
C GLU A 64 9.96 -29.05 -0.19
N GLY A 65 10.51 -30.10 0.46
CA GLY A 65 10.93 -31.32 -0.19
C GLY A 65 11.06 -32.44 0.84
N THR A 66 11.94 -33.40 0.60
CA THR A 66 12.28 -34.46 1.60
C THR A 66 12.77 -33.85 2.92
N LEU A 67 13.40 -32.68 2.84
CA LEU A 67 13.79 -31.86 3.99
C LEU A 67 13.26 -30.43 3.76
N GLN A 68 12.64 -29.88 4.77
CA GLN A 68 12.23 -28.48 4.79
C GLN A 68 13.43 -27.61 5.15
N VAL A 69 13.76 -26.67 4.28
CA VAL A 69 14.94 -25.81 4.45
C VAL A 69 14.63 -24.35 4.18
N LEU A 70 15.37 -23.49 4.87
CA LEU A 70 15.45 -22.06 4.58
C LEU A 70 16.78 -21.77 3.90
N ARG A 71 16.75 -21.18 2.71
CA ARG A 71 17.94 -20.80 1.95
C ARG A 71 18.17 -19.29 2.08
N LEU A 72 19.34 -18.91 2.53
CA LEU A 72 19.74 -17.49 2.63
C LEU A 72 19.95 -16.91 1.22
N THR A 73 19.40 -15.74 0.96
CA THR A 73 19.62 -15.00 -0.28
C THR A 73 20.80 -14.05 -0.18
N GLU A 74 21.21 -13.42 -1.30
CA GLU A 74 22.21 -12.35 -1.29
C GLU A 74 21.76 -11.18 -0.41
N LYS A 75 20.49 -10.75 -0.52
CA LYS A 75 19.93 -9.71 0.33
C LYS A 75 20.00 -10.07 1.82
N GLY A 76 19.66 -11.31 2.15
CA GLY A 76 19.76 -11.82 3.52
C GLY A 76 21.19 -11.81 4.03
N ARG A 77 22.14 -12.26 3.22
CA ARG A 77 23.56 -12.24 3.54
C ARG A 77 24.07 -10.82 3.77
N ASP A 78 23.73 -9.89 2.86
CA ASP A 78 24.16 -8.51 2.97
C ASP A 78 23.65 -7.88 4.27
N TYR A 79 22.40 -8.18 4.65
CA TYR A 79 21.87 -7.72 5.93
C TYR A 79 22.63 -8.28 7.14
N ILE A 80 22.87 -9.60 7.21
CA ILE A 80 23.45 -10.23 8.41
C ILE A 80 24.94 -9.92 8.59
N TYR A 81 25.66 -9.58 7.53
CA TYR A 81 27.11 -9.34 7.57
C TYR A 81 27.53 -7.90 7.32
N ASN A 82 26.66 -7.04 6.82
CA ASN A 82 26.94 -5.63 6.59
C ASN A 82 26.20 -4.74 7.60
N PRO A 83 26.90 -4.09 8.53
CA PRO A 83 26.29 -3.29 9.59
C PRO A 83 25.59 -2.01 9.08
N ASN A 84 25.81 -1.63 7.82
CA ASN A 84 25.21 -0.45 7.21
C ASN A 84 23.89 -0.75 6.47
N VAL A 85 23.47 -2.00 6.41
CA VAL A 85 22.20 -2.40 5.80
C VAL A 85 21.11 -2.48 6.87
N GLU A 86 20.04 -1.74 6.68
CA GLU A 86 18.88 -1.78 7.59
C GLU A 86 17.85 -2.80 7.10
N LEU A 87 17.13 -3.38 8.07
CA LEU A 87 15.99 -4.24 7.78
C LEU A 87 14.85 -3.39 7.22
N ASP A 88 14.38 -3.70 6.02
CA ASP A 88 13.33 -2.94 5.31
C ASP A 88 11.92 -3.55 5.47
N CYS A 89 11.76 -4.50 6.38
CA CYS A 89 10.49 -5.16 6.68
C CYS A 89 10.32 -5.43 8.18
N CYS A 90 9.23 -6.13 8.54
CA CYS A 90 8.92 -6.53 9.92
C CYS A 90 8.77 -5.32 10.87
N TYR A 91 8.23 -4.23 10.34
CA TYR A 91 7.85 -3.09 11.16
C TYR A 91 6.59 -3.43 11.97
N GLU A 92 6.53 -2.90 13.19
CA GLU A 92 5.31 -2.95 13.98
C GLU A 92 4.19 -2.21 13.23
N GLU A 93 3.03 -2.85 13.11
CA GLU A 93 1.83 -2.13 12.71
C GLU A 93 1.58 -1.02 13.75
N GLN A 94 1.71 0.22 13.33
CA GLN A 94 1.37 1.33 14.22
C GLN A 94 -0.12 1.24 14.54
N LYS A 95 -0.45 0.84 15.78
CA LYS A 95 -1.83 0.98 16.25
C LYS A 95 -2.19 2.45 16.20
N LEU A 96 -3.07 2.80 15.29
CA LEU A 96 -3.60 4.15 15.19
C LEU A 96 -4.29 4.52 16.50
N THR A 97 -4.08 5.74 16.95
CA THR A 97 -4.91 6.31 18.01
C THR A 97 -6.36 6.42 17.52
N PRO A 98 -7.35 6.45 18.42
CA PRO A 98 -8.74 6.64 18.02
C PRO A 98 -8.94 7.87 17.12
N THR A 99 -8.25 8.98 17.39
CA THR A 99 -8.28 10.19 16.56
C THR A 99 -7.70 9.97 15.16
N GLN A 100 -6.57 9.27 15.05
CA GLN A 100 -5.96 8.92 13.76
C GLN A 100 -6.86 8.00 12.95
N SER A 101 -7.44 6.98 13.59
CA SER A 101 -8.37 6.05 12.96
C SER A 101 -9.61 6.79 12.44
N GLN A 102 -10.19 7.69 13.24
CA GLN A 102 -11.35 8.50 12.83
C GLN A 102 -10.99 9.42 11.65
N TYR A 103 -9.82 10.04 11.68
CA TYR A 103 -9.35 10.91 10.61
C TYR A 103 -9.22 10.16 9.27
N LEU A 104 -8.57 8.97 9.29
CA LEU A 104 -8.41 8.16 8.08
C LEU A 104 -9.74 7.58 7.57
N SER A 105 -10.65 7.22 8.48
CA SER A 105 -12.01 6.80 8.10
C SER A 105 -12.79 7.94 7.41
N ASN A 106 -12.66 9.15 7.90
CA ASN A 106 -13.29 10.32 7.27
C ASN A 106 -12.69 10.58 5.87
N TRP A 107 -11.37 10.43 5.73
CA TRP A 107 -10.72 10.60 4.44
C TRP A 107 -11.09 9.49 3.44
N HIS A 108 -11.15 8.24 3.88
CA HIS A 108 -11.68 7.14 3.08
C HIS A 108 -13.08 7.43 2.56
N ASN A 109 -14.01 7.86 3.46
CA ASN A 109 -15.36 8.22 3.07
C ASN A 109 -15.39 9.39 2.07
N SER A 110 -14.55 10.40 2.25
CA SER A 110 -14.43 11.53 1.32
C SER A 110 -13.95 11.09 -0.05
N PHE A 111 -12.97 10.18 -0.12
CA PHE A 111 -12.50 9.61 -1.38
C PHE A 111 -13.59 8.81 -2.10
N VAL A 112 -14.29 7.92 -1.40
CA VAL A 112 -15.41 7.13 -1.96
C VAL A 112 -16.52 8.04 -2.46
N ASN A 113 -16.89 9.07 -1.69
CA ASN A 113 -17.90 10.05 -2.10
C ASN A 113 -17.46 10.84 -3.34
N TRP A 114 -16.20 11.21 -3.45
CA TRP A 114 -15.64 11.86 -4.63
C TRP A 114 -15.73 10.95 -5.85
N VAL A 115 -15.28 9.70 -5.77
CA VAL A 115 -15.36 8.72 -6.88
C VAL A 115 -16.82 8.58 -7.33
N ASN A 116 -17.75 8.34 -6.42
CA ASN A 116 -19.17 8.19 -6.74
C ASN A 116 -19.77 9.47 -7.34
N GLY A 117 -19.39 10.64 -6.85
CA GLY A 117 -19.82 11.92 -7.37
C GLY A 117 -19.32 12.18 -8.79
N VAL A 118 -18.07 11.82 -9.09
CA VAL A 118 -17.51 11.92 -10.46
C VAL A 118 -18.21 10.93 -11.38
N LEU A 119 -18.43 9.68 -10.96
CA LEU A 119 -19.20 8.69 -11.73
C LEU A 119 -20.60 9.20 -12.06
N GLY A 120 -21.32 9.72 -11.08
CA GLY A 120 -22.63 10.32 -11.29
C GLY A 120 -22.61 11.54 -12.23
N THR A 121 -21.54 12.34 -12.18
CA THR A 121 -21.32 13.45 -13.12
C THR A 121 -21.14 12.94 -14.55
N ILE A 122 -20.31 11.91 -14.75
CA ILE A 122 -20.09 11.28 -16.05
C ILE A 122 -21.42 10.73 -16.62
N GLU A 123 -22.18 10.02 -15.81
CA GLU A 123 -23.47 9.48 -16.21
C GLU A 123 -24.45 10.58 -16.61
N PHE A 124 -24.54 11.64 -15.78
CA PHE A 124 -25.39 12.80 -16.07
C PHE A 124 -25.00 13.47 -17.40
N LEU A 125 -23.71 13.68 -17.67
CA LEU A 125 -23.26 14.34 -18.91
C LEU A 125 -23.43 13.44 -20.14
N SER A 126 -23.30 12.13 -19.99
CA SER A 126 -23.44 11.16 -21.09
C SER A 126 -24.85 11.15 -21.70
N ILE A 127 -25.89 11.45 -20.91
CA ILE A 127 -27.29 11.46 -21.36
C ILE A 127 -27.77 12.84 -21.84
N GLN A 128 -26.90 13.86 -21.79
CA GLN A 128 -27.28 15.19 -22.27
C GLN A 128 -27.54 15.17 -23.79
N PRO A 129 -28.60 15.82 -24.27
CA PRO A 129 -28.90 15.86 -25.71
C PRO A 129 -27.80 16.49 -26.57
N VAL A 130 -26.98 17.37 -25.98
CA VAL A 130 -25.85 18.03 -26.65
C VAL A 130 -24.59 17.19 -26.73
N ALA A 131 -24.54 16.03 -26.04
CA ALA A 131 -23.40 15.16 -26.06
C ALA A 131 -23.31 14.42 -27.41
N THR A 132 -22.17 14.52 -28.07
CA THR A 132 -21.86 13.76 -29.28
C THR A 132 -21.45 12.32 -28.92
N ASP A 133 -21.31 11.45 -29.91
CA ASP A 133 -20.82 10.10 -29.70
C ASP A 133 -19.35 10.10 -29.27
N GLU A 134 -18.54 11.05 -29.75
CA GLU A 134 -17.16 11.26 -29.34
C GLU A 134 -17.11 11.69 -27.87
N ASP A 135 -17.97 12.62 -27.44
CA ASP A 135 -18.05 13.05 -26.05
C ASP A 135 -18.43 11.87 -25.13
N ARG A 136 -19.37 11.02 -25.56
CA ARG A 136 -19.76 9.81 -24.79
C ARG A 136 -18.60 8.80 -24.67
N GLN A 137 -17.79 8.64 -25.73
CA GLN A 137 -16.60 7.79 -25.68
C GLN A 137 -15.56 8.34 -24.69
N ALA A 138 -15.30 9.65 -24.71
CA ALA A 138 -14.38 10.28 -23.75
C ALA A 138 -14.88 10.13 -22.28
N LEU A 139 -16.17 10.32 -22.05
CA LEU A 139 -16.79 10.11 -20.74
C LEU A 139 -16.72 8.64 -20.30
N SER A 140 -16.89 7.69 -21.24
CA SER A 140 -16.72 6.26 -20.96
C SER A 140 -15.29 5.91 -20.59
N LEU A 141 -14.30 6.53 -21.23
CA LEU A 141 -12.90 6.38 -20.87
C LEU A 141 -12.62 6.90 -19.44
N CYS A 142 -13.16 8.06 -19.07
CA CYS A 142 -13.08 8.55 -17.70
C CYS A 142 -13.71 7.58 -16.68
N LYS A 143 -14.86 6.97 -17.03
CA LYS A 143 -15.50 5.96 -16.19
C LYS A 143 -14.60 4.73 -15.99
N SER A 144 -13.84 4.31 -17.01
CA SER A 144 -12.91 3.19 -16.90
C SER A 144 -11.76 3.47 -15.93
N PHE A 145 -11.28 4.71 -15.85
CA PHE A 145 -10.25 5.10 -14.86
C PHE A 145 -10.76 4.97 -13.43
N LEU A 146 -12.00 5.37 -13.18
CA LEU A 146 -12.62 5.32 -11.85
C LEU A 146 -12.97 3.90 -11.41
N ASN A 147 -13.11 2.97 -12.33
CA ASN A 147 -13.32 1.55 -12.05
C ASN A 147 -12.00 0.74 -12.13
N GLY A 148 -10.87 1.41 -12.27
CA GLY A 148 -9.58 0.79 -12.46
C GLY A 148 -8.88 0.40 -11.15
N TYR A 149 -7.76 -0.32 -11.32
CA TYR A 149 -6.93 -0.79 -10.22
C TYR A 149 -6.45 0.33 -9.27
N GLU A 150 -6.12 1.52 -9.79
CA GLU A 150 -5.63 2.64 -8.97
C GLU A 150 -6.66 3.07 -7.91
N VAL A 151 -7.95 3.14 -8.28
CA VAL A 151 -9.02 3.48 -7.32
C VAL A 151 -9.15 2.42 -6.24
N SER A 152 -9.19 1.14 -6.63
CA SER A 152 -9.27 0.03 -5.68
C SER A 152 -8.06 -0.02 -4.74
N ALA A 153 -6.87 0.25 -5.24
CA ALA A 153 -5.64 0.28 -4.43
C ALA A 153 -5.65 1.43 -3.41
N VAL A 154 -6.12 2.62 -3.82
CA VAL A 154 -6.29 3.78 -2.91
C VAL A 154 -7.33 3.45 -1.84
N GLU A 155 -8.48 2.93 -2.24
CA GLU A 155 -9.58 2.57 -1.34
C GLU A 155 -9.14 1.53 -0.30
N GLU A 156 -8.46 0.49 -0.74
CA GLU A 156 -7.90 -0.55 0.13
C GLU A 156 -6.87 0.02 1.11
N SER A 157 -5.99 0.90 0.64
CA SER A 157 -4.97 1.53 1.49
C SER A 157 -5.60 2.42 2.56
N LEU A 158 -6.56 3.28 2.17
CA LEU A 158 -7.27 4.16 3.11
C LEU A 158 -8.09 3.35 4.12
N SER A 159 -8.75 2.27 3.70
CA SER A 159 -9.55 1.41 4.58
C SER A 159 -8.69 0.70 5.63
N LYS A 160 -7.46 0.34 5.26
CA LYS A 160 -6.47 -0.27 6.17
C LYS A 160 -5.74 0.76 7.05
N GLY A 161 -5.97 2.04 6.84
CA GLY A 161 -5.26 3.10 7.54
C GLY A 161 -3.78 3.24 7.15
N THR A 162 -3.41 2.73 5.97
CA THR A 162 -2.05 2.79 5.44
C THR A 162 -2.00 3.84 4.35
N VAL A 163 -1.40 5.00 4.63
CA VAL A 163 -1.24 6.07 3.65
C VAL A 163 0.23 6.25 3.34
N THR A 164 0.57 6.09 2.07
CA THR A 164 1.92 6.24 1.54
C THR A 164 1.98 7.42 0.56
N SER A 165 3.19 7.87 0.23
CA SER A 165 3.37 8.86 -0.84
C SER A 165 2.80 8.35 -2.16
N ASP A 166 2.94 7.05 -2.45
CA ASP A 166 2.41 6.43 -3.67
C ASP A 166 0.88 6.52 -3.77
N VAL A 167 0.17 6.39 -2.63
CA VAL A 167 -1.29 6.57 -2.57
C VAL A 167 -1.68 8.00 -2.92
N LEU A 168 -0.95 8.99 -2.36
CA LEU A 168 -1.17 10.40 -2.68
C LEU A 168 -0.89 10.68 -4.16
N ASP A 169 0.18 10.11 -4.69
CA ASP A 169 0.54 10.24 -6.10
C ASP A 169 -0.48 9.57 -7.03
N MET A 170 -1.07 8.44 -6.62
CA MET A 170 -2.17 7.80 -7.36
C MET A 170 -3.41 8.69 -7.42
N ILE A 171 -3.81 9.30 -6.30
CA ILE A 171 -4.96 10.22 -6.25
C ILE A 171 -4.72 11.42 -7.18
N GLU A 172 -3.52 12.01 -7.14
CA GLU A 172 -3.17 13.15 -7.99
C GLU A 172 -3.15 12.78 -9.48
N ARG A 173 -2.56 11.64 -9.83
CA ARG A 173 -2.55 11.14 -11.21
C ARG A 173 -3.96 10.86 -11.74
N LEU A 174 -4.81 10.25 -10.92
CA LEU A 174 -6.19 9.97 -11.28
C LEU A 174 -6.96 11.25 -11.59
N ASN A 175 -6.86 12.25 -10.73
CA ASN A 175 -7.51 13.55 -10.94
C ASN A 175 -7.00 14.25 -12.20
N LYS A 176 -5.68 14.25 -12.42
CA LYS A 176 -5.07 14.83 -13.62
C LYS A 176 -5.55 14.11 -14.89
N ARG A 177 -5.53 12.76 -14.92
CA ARG A 177 -6.00 11.99 -16.08
C ARG A 177 -7.46 12.29 -16.42
N LEU A 178 -8.33 12.45 -15.43
CA LEU A 178 -9.73 12.82 -15.66
C LEU A 178 -9.82 14.19 -16.33
N VAL A 179 -9.12 15.20 -15.79
CA VAL A 179 -9.14 16.56 -16.34
C VAL A 179 -8.56 16.59 -17.75
N ASP A 180 -7.39 16.00 -17.97
CA ASP A 180 -6.72 15.98 -19.26
C ASP A 180 -7.62 15.30 -20.33
N THR A 181 -8.20 14.13 -19.99
CA THR A 181 -9.11 13.42 -20.92
C THR A 181 -10.34 14.25 -21.27
N ILE A 182 -10.95 14.92 -20.30
CA ILE A 182 -12.13 15.77 -20.55
C ILE A 182 -11.78 16.98 -21.42
N VAL A 183 -10.65 17.63 -21.14
CA VAL A 183 -10.23 18.82 -21.89
C VAL A 183 -9.77 18.49 -23.30
N GLU A 184 -9.09 17.35 -23.49
CA GLU A 184 -8.52 16.98 -24.79
C GLU A 184 -9.54 16.31 -25.73
N HIS A 185 -10.46 15.53 -25.20
CA HIS A 185 -11.30 14.65 -26.01
C HIS A 185 -12.77 15.07 -26.10
N ILE A 186 -13.31 15.81 -25.12
CA ILE A 186 -14.68 16.34 -25.23
C ILE A 186 -14.70 17.54 -26.16
N LYS A 187 -15.57 17.51 -27.18
CA LYS A 187 -15.70 18.55 -28.19
C LYS A 187 -16.73 19.61 -27.83
N THR A 188 -17.68 19.24 -26.96
CA THR A 188 -18.77 20.15 -26.56
C THR A 188 -18.33 20.99 -25.35
N ASP A 189 -17.96 22.25 -25.58
CA ASP A 189 -17.51 23.20 -24.54
C ASP A 189 -18.43 23.28 -23.31
N ALA A 190 -19.73 23.16 -23.51
CA ALA A 190 -20.70 23.19 -22.43
C ALA A 190 -20.52 22.01 -21.47
N LEU A 191 -20.19 20.81 -22.01
CA LEU A 191 -19.94 19.62 -21.20
C LEU A 191 -18.63 19.73 -20.45
N VAL A 192 -17.56 20.25 -21.09
CA VAL A 192 -16.28 20.51 -20.44
C VAL A 192 -16.45 21.45 -19.24
N LYS A 193 -17.11 22.60 -19.45
CA LYS A 193 -17.36 23.58 -18.39
C LYS A 193 -18.17 22.99 -17.24
N GLU A 194 -19.22 22.23 -17.57
CA GLU A 194 -20.08 21.63 -16.55
C GLU A 194 -19.35 20.51 -15.78
N PHE A 195 -18.54 19.70 -16.45
CA PHE A 195 -17.71 18.69 -15.78
C PHE A 195 -16.73 19.34 -14.80
N LEU A 196 -15.93 20.31 -15.28
CA LEU A 196 -14.96 21.02 -14.45
C LEU A 196 -15.62 21.73 -13.26
N ARG A 197 -16.78 22.35 -13.49
CA ARG A 197 -17.57 22.99 -12.43
C ARG A 197 -17.97 21.97 -11.35
N ARG A 198 -18.50 20.82 -11.75
CA ARG A 198 -18.90 19.76 -10.81
C ARG A 198 -17.69 19.15 -10.12
N LEU A 199 -16.60 18.91 -10.84
CA LEU A 199 -15.36 18.40 -10.26
C LEU A 199 -14.82 19.32 -9.16
N CYS A 200 -14.91 20.64 -9.34
CA CYS A 200 -14.55 21.62 -8.32
C CYS A 200 -15.40 21.49 -7.04
N TYR A 201 -16.69 21.16 -7.16
CA TYR A 201 -17.58 20.93 -6.00
C TYR A 201 -17.33 19.58 -5.33
N LEU A 202 -16.90 18.58 -6.11
CA LEU A 202 -16.60 17.23 -5.65
C LEU A 202 -15.15 17.08 -5.19
N ARG A 203 -14.43 18.17 -5.08
CA ARG A 203 -13.04 18.18 -4.70
C ARG A 203 -12.82 17.30 -3.47
N ILE A 204 -11.86 16.37 -3.59
CA ILE A 204 -11.31 15.72 -2.40
C ILE A 204 -10.68 16.84 -1.58
N GLU A 205 -11.10 17.02 -0.34
CA GLU A 205 -10.54 18.04 0.57
C GLU A 205 -9.08 17.72 0.98
N ALA A 206 -8.39 16.94 0.18
CA ALA A 206 -7.02 16.54 0.39
C ALA A 206 -6.11 17.28 -0.60
N ASP A 207 -5.70 18.49 -0.21
CA ASP A 207 -4.47 19.05 -0.74
C ASP A 207 -3.31 18.15 -0.30
N LYS A 208 -2.52 17.62 -1.25
CA LYS A 208 -1.43 16.67 -1.01
C LYS A 208 -0.46 17.13 0.08
N GLU A 209 -0.05 18.38 0.05
CA GLU A 209 0.90 18.92 1.01
C GLU A 209 0.25 19.18 2.38
N SER A 210 -0.98 19.65 2.39
CA SER A 210 -1.76 19.83 3.62
C SER A 210 -2.01 18.48 4.31
N GLU A 211 -2.35 17.45 3.56
CA GLU A 211 -2.56 16.11 4.11
C GLU A 211 -1.26 15.47 4.60
N LYS A 212 -0.15 15.63 3.88
CA LYS A 212 1.17 15.20 4.37
C LYS A 212 1.51 15.86 5.71
N ALA A 213 1.29 17.16 5.83
CA ALA A 213 1.53 17.89 7.08
C ALA A 213 0.63 17.39 8.22
N ARG A 214 -0.66 17.17 7.96
CA ARG A 214 -1.62 16.64 8.94
C ARG A 214 -1.27 15.22 9.36
N LEU A 215 -0.95 14.33 8.42
CA LEU A 215 -0.54 12.96 8.72
C LEU A 215 0.80 12.91 9.47
N GLY A 216 1.74 13.80 9.12
CA GLY A 216 2.98 13.97 9.89
C GLY A 216 2.73 14.38 11.33
N ALA A 217 1.83 15.34 11.56
CA ALA A 217 1.42 15.76 12.90
C ALA A 217 0.75 14.63 13.70
N LEU A 218 0.04 13.72 13.01
CA LEU A 218 -0.56 12.52 13.60
C LEU A 218 0.45 11.37 13.79
N LYS A 219 1.73 11.58 13.43
CA LYS A 219 2.80 10.57 13.49
C LYS A 219 2.52 9.33 12.64
N ILE A 220 1.78 9.46 11.56
CA ILE A 220 1.60 8.41 10.57
C ILE A 220 2.75 8.50 9.59
N LYS A 221 3.47 7.40 9.38
CA LYS A 221 4.55 7.35 8.40
C LYS A 221 3.98 7.37 7.00
N LEU A 222 4.45 8.30 6.18
CA LEU A 222 4.29 8.32 4.73
C LEU A 222 5.57 7.74 4.13
N ASN A 223 5.49 6.59 3.49
CA ASN A 223 6.60 5.96 2.77
C ASN A 223 6.60 6.39 1.31
#